data_18f67c7d4f27a32e888947b3d8f79eda
#
_entry.id   18f67c7d4f27a32e888947b3d8f79eda
#
_cell.length_a   1.000
_cell.length_b   1.000
_cell.length_c   1.000
_cell.angle_alpha   90.00
_cell.angle_beta   90.00
_cell.angle_gamma   90.00
#
_symmetry.space_group_name_H-M   'P 1'
#
loop_
_entity.id
_entity.type
_entity.pdbx_description
1 polymer ?
#
loop_
_entity_poly.entity_id
_entity_poly.type
_entity_poly.pdbx_seq_one_letter_code
_entity_poly.pdbx_strand_id
1 'polypeptide(L)'
;MKNCKHCNHSHKMIGNTCRVCKDGLYRYNMNRLDMLRLFESQNKKCFLCEKDLEMFIGHRGGMIDHNHETGQVRSILCNRCNTVVGGYESHANKNKLLNYIGV
;
A
#
# COMPACT_ATOMS: atom_id res chain seq x y z
N MET A 1 -11.81 -27.11 -1.98
CA MET A 1 -11.07 -25.98 -1.38
C MET A 1 -11.88 -24.72 -1.54
N LYS A 2 -12.04 -23.95 -0.46
CA LYS A 2 -12.80 -22.71 -0.53
C LYS A 2 -11.97 -21.58 -1.12
N ASN A 3 -12.58 -20.77 -1.95
CA ASN A 3 -11.97 -19.57 -2.49
C ASN A 3 -12.47 -18.34 -1.73
N CYS A 4 -11.67 -17.28 -1.73
CA CYS A 4 -12.07 -16.01 -1.11
C CYS A 4 -13.31 -15.44 -1.78
N LYS A 5 -14.32 -15.09 -0.99
CA LYS A 5 -15.57 -14.53 -1.51
C LYS A 5 -15.40 -13.15 -2.18
N HIS A 6 -14.29 -12.45 -1.93
CA HIS A 6 -14.05 -11.12 -2.48
C HIS A 6 -13.18 -11.12 -3.73
N CYS A 7 -12.25 -12.08 -3.87
CA CYS A 7 -11.32 -12.08 -5.00
C CYS A 7 -11.13 -13.45 -5.65
N ASN A 8 -11.84 -14.46 -5.17
CA ASN A 8 -11.76 -15.83 -5.68
C ASN A 8 -10.37 -16.49 -5.54
N HIS A 9 -9.49 -15.94 -4.72
CA HIS A 9 -8.16 -16.47 -4.44
C HIS A 9 -8.22 -17.39 -3.23
N SER A 10 -7.44 -18.47 -3.23
CA SER A 10 -7.50 -19.50 -2.18
C SER A 10 -6.29 -19.55 -1.25
N HIS A 11 -5.33 -18.63 -1.40
CA HIS A 11 -4.10 -18.65 -0.60
C HIS A 11 -4.30 -17.95 0.75
N LYS A 12 -3.79 -18.57 1.81
CA LYS A 12 -3.86 -18.02 3.19
C LYS A 12 -5.28 -17.61 3.60
N MET A 13 -6.21 -18.55 3.46
CA MET A 13 -7.62 -18.33 3.79
C MET A 13 -7.85 -18.21 5.30
N ILE A 14 -8.75 -17.30 5.67
CA ILE A 14 -9.30 -17.17 7.03
C ILE A 14 -10.81 -17.23 6.86
N GLY A 15 -11.38 -18.42 7.10
CA GLY A 15 -12.78 -18.66 6.76
C GLY A 15 -13.02 -18.56 5.26
N ASN A 16 -13.91 -17.66 4.85
CA ASN A 16 -14.26 -17.43 3.43
C ASN A 16 -13.51 -16.26 2.80
N THR A 17 -12.54 -15.70 3.50
CA THR A 17 -11.80 -14.51 3.04
C THR A 17 -10.31 -14.78 3.11
N CYS A 18 -9.57 -14.47 2.05
CA CYS A 18 -8.12 -14.58 2.08
C CYS A 18 -7.53 -13.46 2.96
N ARG A 19 -6.30 -13.67 3.43
CA ARG A 19 -5.65 -12.72 4.32
C ARG A 19 -5.50 -11.33 3.71
N VAL A 20 -5.17 -11.25 2.43
CA VAL A 20 -5.02 -9.97 1.74
C VAL A 20 -6.33 -9.17 1.75
N CYS A 21 -7.45 -9.83 1.42
CA CYS A 21 -8.76 -9.17 1.45
C CYS A 21 -9.16 -8.80 2.87
N LYS A 22 -8.93 -9.68 3.84
CA LYS A 22 -9.29 -9.40 5.24
C LYS A 22 -8.55 -8.19 5.77
N ASP A 23 -7.23 -8.14 5.60
CA ASP A 23 -6.42 -7.02 6.05
C ASP A 23 -6.73 -5.74 5.27
N GLY A 24 -6.90 -5.85 3.96
CA GLY A 24 -7.19 -4.71 3.11
C GLY A 24 -8.54 -4.07 3.38
N LEU A 25 -9.58 -4.88 3.57
CA LEU A 25 -10.91 -4.37 3.91
C LEU A 25 -10.92 -3.71 5.29
N TYR A 26 -10.21 -4.30 6.23
CA TYR A 26 -10.12 -3.74 7.59
C TYR A 26 -9.36 -2.41 7.61
N ARG A 27 -8.20 -2.35 6.94
CA ARG A 27 -7.29 -1.18 7.01
C ARG A 27 -7.64 -0.08 6.00
N TYR A 28 -8.05 -0.46 4.79
CA TYR A 28 -8.13 0.45 3.64
C TYR A 28 -9.46 0.44 2.94
N ASN A 29 -10.40 -0.40 3.39
CA ASN A 29 -11.67 -0.65 2.71
C ASN A 29 -11.45 -1.13 1.26
N MET A 30 -10.38 -1.88 1.02
CA MET A 30 -10.00 -2.42 -0.30
C MET A 30 -9.80 -3.92 -0.22
N ASN A 31 -10.42 -4.67 -1.13
CA ASN A 31 -10.11 -6.08 -1.28
C ASN A 31 -8.89 -6.26 -2.20
N ARG A 32 -8.48 -7.51 -2.43
CA ARG A 32 -7.33 -7.81 -3.28
C ARG A 32 -7.50 -7.29 -4.71
N LEU A 33 -8.70 -7.41 -5.27
CA LEU A 33 -8.98 -6.94 -6.64
C LEU A 33 -8.87 -5.42 -6.74
N ASP A 34 -9.34 -4.69 -5.72
CA ASP A 34 -9.20 -3.23 -5.67
C ASP A 34 -7.73 -2.82 -5.65
N MET A 35 -6.90 -3.53 -4.87
CA MET A 35 -5.46 -3.28 -4.82
C MET A 35 -4.81 -3.53 -6.17
N LEU A 36 -5.19 -4.62 -6.85
CA LEU A 36 -4.65 -4.94 -8.17
C LEU A 36 -5.08 -3.92 -9.23
N ARG A 37 -6.30 -3.40 -9.16
CA ARG A 37 -6.75 -2.34 -10.07
C ARG A 37 -5.93 -1.06 -9.88
N LEU A 38 -5.69 -0.68 -8.62
CA LEU A 38 -4.85 0.48 -8.33
C LEU A 38 -3.42 0.27 -8.85
N PHE A 39 -2.87 -0.92 -8.64
CA PHE A 39 -1.54 -1.28 -9.10
C PHE A 39 -1.43 -1.22 -10.63
N GLU A 40 -2.41 -1.76 -11.34
CA GLU A 40 -2.49 -1.69 -12.80
C GLU A 40 -2.57 -0.24 -13.29
N SER A 41 -3.32 0.62 -12.58
CA SER A 41 -3.43 2.04 -12.94
C SER A 41 -2.09 2.78 -12.84
N GLN A 42 -1.15 2.25 -12.07
CA GLN A 42 0.21 2.77 -11.93
C GLN A 42 1.22 2.06 -12.83
N ASN A 43 0.78 1.25 -13.79
CA ASN A 43 1.62 0.44 -14.67
C ASN A 43 2.53 -0.51 -13.88
N LYS A 44 2.05 -1.01 -12.73
CA LYS A 44 2.79 -1.93 -11.84
C LYS A 44 4.10 -1.34 -11.34
N LYS A 45 4.11 -0.03 -11.13
CA LYS A 45 5.29 0.73 -10.68
C LYS A 45 4.98 1.51 -9.42
N CYS A 46 6.03 1.82 -8.65
CA CYS A 46 5.91 2.76 -7.54
C CYS A 46 5.42 4.11 -8.08
N PHE A 47 4.41 4.69 -7.45
CA PHE A 47 3.83 5.97 -7.88
C PHE A 47 4.85 7.12 -7.89
N LEU A 48 5.83 7.09 -6.98
CA LEU A 48 6.80 8.17 -6.83
C LEU A 48 8.10 7.94 -7.61
N CYS A 49 8.76 6.80 -7.43
CA CYS A 49 10.07 6.57 -8.05
C CYS A 49 9.99 5.78 -9.35
N GLU A 50 8.82 5.29 -9.72
CA GLU A 50 8.55 4.57 -10.97
C GLU A 50 9.31 3.24 -11.10
N LYS A 51 9.84 2.73 -10.00
CA LYS A 51 10.46 1.40 -9.94
C LYS A 51 9.41 0.32 -10.19
N ASP A 52 9.78 -0.73 -10.92
CA ASP A 52 8.92 -1.89 -11.11
C ASP A 52 8.68 -2.59 -9.78
N LEU A 53 7.44 -2.99 -9.52
CA LEU A 53 7.03 -3.62 -8.28
C LEU A 53 6.28 -4.92 -8.54
N GLU A 54 6.18 -5.74 -7.49
CA GLU A 54 5.23 -6.85 -7.40
C GLU A 54 4.39 -6.63 -6.15
N MET A 55 3.17 -7.11 -6.18
CA MET A 55 2.28 -7.03 -5.02
C MET A 55 2.35 -8.31 -4.19
N PHE A 56 2.09 -8.18 -2.89
CA PHE A 56 1.90 -9.30 -1.95
C PHE A 56 3.16 -10.16 -1.72
N ILE A 57 4.33 -9.55 -1.81
CA ILE A 57 5.62 -10.21 -1.55
C ILE A 57 6.35 -9.61 -0.33
N GLY A 58 5.61 -8.97 0.58
CA GLY A 58 6.17 -8.37 1.79
C GLY A 58 6.88 -7.04 1.52
N HIS A 59 7.92 -6.77 2.29
CA HIS A 59 8.61 -5.46 2.25
C HIS A 59 9.30 -5.14 0.94
N ARG A 60 9.56 -6.13 0.09
CA ARG A 60 10.17 -5.93 -1.23
C ARG A 60 9.15 -5.51 -2.28
N GLY A 61 7.88 -5.67 -1.99
CA GLY A 61 6.78 -5.39 -2.92
C GLY A 61 6.15 -4.03 -2.71
N GLY A 62 5.04 -3.82 -3.42
CA GLY A 62 4.24 -2.61 -3.30
C GLY A 62 3.57 -2.51 -1.94
N MET A 63 3.56 -1.30 -1.40
CA MET A 63 2.95 -0.97 -0.11
C MET A 63 1.79 -0.01 -0.35
N ILE A 64 0.66 -0.26 0.29
CA ILE A 64 -0.49 0.64 0.23
C ILE A 64 -0.18 1.88 1.06
N ASP A 65 -0.10 3.03 0.41
CA ASP A 65 0.08 4.31 1.08
C ASP A 65 -1.28 4.95 1.35
N HIS A 66 -1.46 5.50 2.53
CA HIS A 66 -2.73 6.12 2.93
C HIS A 66 -2.49 7.35 3.79
N ASN A 67 -3.48 8.23 3.78
CA ASN A 67 -3.50 9.40 4.66
C ASN A 67 -3.82 8.93 6.08
N HIS A 68 -2.90 9.16 7.02
CA HIS A 68 -3.06 8.69 8.40
C HIS A 68 -4.19 9.41 9.16
N GLU A 69 -4.57 10.59 8.74
CA GLU A 69 -5.66 11.33 9.38
C GLU A 69 -7.03 10.88 8.89
N THR A 70 -7.18 10.68 7.58
CA THR A 70 -8.47 10.33 6.97
C THR A 70 -8.64 8.85 6.70
N GLY A 71 -7.53 8.08 6.64
CA GLY A 71 -7.53 6.69 6.24
C GLY A 71 -7.66 6.47 4.73
N GLN A 72 -7.78 7.54 3.95
CA GLN A 72 -7.94 7.43 2.50
C GLN A 72 -6.67 6.91 1.84
N VAL A 73 -6.81 5.90 0.98
CA VAL A 73 -5.71 5.36 0.18
C VAL A 73 -5.28 6.40 -0.86
N ARG A 74 -3.98 6.63 -0.96
CA ARG A 74 -3.40 7.56 -1.95
C ARG A 74 -2.86 6.82 -3.16
N SER A 75 -2.00 5.83 -2.94
CA SER A 75 -1.34 5.11 -4.03
C SER A 75 -0.60 3.89 -3.51
N ILE A 76 0.07 3.17 -4.42
CA ILE A 76 1.00 2.10 -4.06
C ILE A 76 2.43 2.61 -4.25
N LEU A 77 3.25 2.44 -3.23
CA LEU A 77 4.65 2.88 -3.20
C LEU A 77 5.57 1.68 -2.94
N CYS A 78 6.82 1.78 -3.36
CA CYS A 78 7.83 0.84 -2.87
C CYS A 78 8.09 1.11 -1.37
N ASN A 79 8.68 0.15 -0.68
CA ASN A 79 8.95 0.28 0.75
C ASN A 79 9.80 1.53 1.06
N ARG A 80 10.80 1.82 0.23
CA ARG A 80 11.66 2.99 0.42
C ARG A 80 10.88 4.29 0.33
N CYS A 81 10.08 4.48 -0.70
CA CYS A 81 9.26 5.70 -0.85
C CYS A 81 8.22 5.80 0.27
N ASN A 82 7.59 4.70 0.62
CA ASN A 82 6.62 4.68 1.71
C ASN A 82 7.26 5.09 3.04
N THR A 83 8.48 4.62 3.30
CA THR A 83 9.25 4.99 4.50
C THR A 83 9.63 6.47 4.50
N VAL A 84 10.05 7.01 3.36
CA VAL A 84 10.40 8.43 3.23
C VAL A 84 9.19 9.32 3.47
N VAL A 85 8.06 8.99 2.84
CA VAL A 85 6.81 9.76 3.02
C VAL A 85 6.35 9.71 4.48
N GLY A 86 6.33 8.52 5.07
CA GLY A 86 5.92 8.34 6.48
C GLY A 86 6.85 9.08 7.43
N GLY A 87 8.16 9.04 7.17
CA GLY A 87 9.15 9.74 7.98
C GLY A 87 8.97 11.26 7.94
N TYR A 88 8.71 11.81 6.75
CA TYR A 88 8.41 13.23 6.61
C TYR A 88 7.12 13.61 7.34
N GLU A 89 6.05 12.86 7.10
CA GLU A 89 4.73 13.17 7.67
C GLU A 89 4.71 13.06 9.19
N SER A 90 5.49 12.15 9.77
CA SER A 90 5.57 11.95 11.22
C SER A 90 6.64 12.82 11.89
N HIS A 91 7.41 13.60 11.13
CA HIS A 91 8.48 14.40 11.69
C HIS A 91 7.92 15.52 12.58
N ALA A 92 8.52 15.73 13.74
CA ALA A 92 8.08 16.72 14.72
C ALA A 92 8.21 18.18 14.20
N ASN A 93 9.14 18.43 13.29
CA ASN A 93 9.36 19.76 12.72
C ASN A 93 9.66 19.66 11.22
N LYS A 94 8.59 19.59 10.43
CA LYS A 94 8.68 19.40 8.98
C LYS A 94 9.40 20.55 8.28
N ASN A 95 9.13 21.78 8.69
CA ASN A 95 9.74 22.97 8.08
C ASN A 95 11.25 22.99 8.31
N LYS A 96 11.70 22.67 9.51
CA LYS A 96 13.11 22.59 9.84
C LYS A 96 13.80 21.49 9.04
N LEU A 97 13.13 20.35 8.89
CA LEU A 97 13.64 19.23 8.08
C LEU A 97 13.84 19.66 6.63
N LEU A 98 12.85 20.30 6.03
CA LEU A 98 12.94 20.76 4.63
C LEU A 98 14.05 21.79 4.45
N ASN A 99 14.17 22.74 5.37
CA ASN A 99 15.23 23.74 5.34
C ASN A 99 16.63 23.10 5.45
N TYR A 100 16.75 22.09 6.31
CA TYR A 100 18.00 21.35 6.49
C TYR A 100 18.43 20.64 5.20
N ILE A 101 17.48 20.03 4.50
CA ILE A 101 17.74 19.32 3.24
C ILE A 101 18.08 20.30 2.12
N GLY A 102 17.67 21.55 2.24
CA GLY A 102 17.94 22.57 1.22
C GLY A 102 16.83 22.71 0.17
N VAL A 103 15.62 22.32 0.54
CA VAL A 103 14.46 22.41 -0.37
C VAL A 103 13.68 23.69 -0.13
#